data_a07fc699ef1e33e8845f72f0fdab4eff
#
_entry.id   a07fc699ef1e33e8845f72f0fdab4eff
#
_cell.length_a   1.000
_cell.length_b   1.000
_cell.length_c   1.000
_cell.angle_alpha   90.00
_cell.angle_beta   90.00
_cell.angle_gamma   90.00
#
_symmetry.space_group_name_H-M   'P 1'
#
loop_
_entity.id
_entity.type
_entity.pdbx_description
1 polymer ?
#
loop_
_entity_poly.entity_id
_entity_poly.type
_entity_poly.pdbx_seq_one_letter_code
_entity_poly.pdbx_strand_id
1 'polypeptide(L)'
;MVLAPVRLLCSPLMLGWLVGASGLMALASTPAHAGELRCDGTLLQLSVQERGEMRSERFRFSLQVEAEAGTPSAAMDQLNERLATVRSRVRSLSLGELQIPAPRSYSTGGSAGKPRLQRATTSVSGEVGRPNYDALIQIAGRLPGVELRGMSSLAEAGSEKKLEDELLRRALQQGKRQAGTTSAALGLKQVRLMRIDKRGGTTHKPLVTYRAAAQKFDPGEAPKPRQSITLNLDYCLF
;
A
#
# COMPACT_ATOMS: atom_id res chain seq x y z
N MET A 1 -48.92 -0.96 -0.71
CA MET A 1 -49.76 0.08 -1.28
C MET A 1 -48.82 1.22 -1.66
N VAL A 2 -48.58 1.67 -2.86
CA VAL A 2 -49.21 1.69 -4.15
C VAL A 2 -48.12 1.69 -5.21
N LEU A 3 -48.19 0.81 -6.17
CA LEU A 3 -47.46 0.81 -7.43
C LEU A 3 -47.92 1.94 -8.35
N ALA A 4 -47.05 2.47 -9.15
CA ALA A 4 -47.44 3.00 -10.47
C ALA A 4 -46.28 2.88 -11.48
N PRO A 5 -46.50 2.30 -12.63
CA PRO A 5 -45.59 2.24 -13.76
C PRO A 5 -45.87 3.32 -14.77
N VAL A 6 -44.88 3.85 -15.46
CA VAL A 6 -45.06 4.68 -16.65
C VAL A 6 -44.49 4.02 -17.89
N ARG A 7 -45.35 3.96 -18.86
CA ARG A 7 -45.33 3.26 -20.15
C ARG A 7 -44.43 3.94 -21.18
N LEU A 8 -43.90 3.07 -22.02
CA LEU A 8 -43.52 3.22 -23.43
C LEU A 8 -44.36 4.23 -24.25
N LEU A 9 -43.66 4.91 -25.14
CA LEU A 9 -44.19 5.37 -26.39
C LEU A 9 -43.20 5.06 -27.50
N CYS A 10 -43.64 4.10 -28.33
CA CYS A 10 -43.14 3.78 -29.65
C CYS A 10 -43.64 4.83 -30.65
N SER A 11 -42.83 5.22 -31.61
CA SER A 11 -43.34 5.74 -32.89
C SER A 11 -42.38 5.39 -34.02
N PRO A 12 -42.92 4.85 -35.14
CA PRO A 12 -42.11 4.43 -36.27
C PRO A 12 -42.26 5.38 -37.47
N LEU A 13 -41.51 5.08 -38.52
CA LEU A 13 -41.63 5.49 -39.93
C LEU A 13 -40.99 6.81 -40.36
N MET A 14 -39.93 6.69 -41.16
CA MET A 14 -39.95 7.17 -42.54
C MET A 14 -38.87 6.47 -43.38
N LEU A 15 -39.33 5.90 -44.46
CA LEU A 15 -38.64 5.34 -45.61
C LEU A 15 -37.78 6.42 -46.31
N GLY A 16 -36.56 6.06 -46.70
CA GLY A 16 -35.73 6.88 -47.60
C GLY A 16 -34.63 6.03 -48.25
N TRP A 17 -34.96 5.44 -49.39
CA TRP A 17 -33.99 4.78 -50.28
C TRP A 17 -33.04 5.82 -50.88
N LEU A 18 -31.74 5.63 -50.69
CA LEU A 18 -30.72 6.17 -51.59
C LEU A 18 -29.59 5.15 -51.72
N VAL A 19 -29.56 4.55 -52.91
CA VAL A 19 -28.48 3.70 -53.43
C VAL A 19 -27.26 4.58 -53.62
N GLY A 20 -26.23 4.38 -52.81
CA GLY A 20 -24.90 4.97 -52.99
C GLY A 20 -23.87 3.85 -52.97
N ALA A 21 -23.38 3.48 -54.14
CA ALA A 21 -22.24 2.60 -54.32
C ALA A 21 -20.98 3.30 -53.74
N SER A 22 -20.55 2.90 -52.56
CA SER A 22 -19.26 3.34 -51.99
C SER A 22 -18.40 2.13 -51.77
N GLY A 23 -17.29 2.08 -52.57
CA GLY A 23 -16.30 1.02 -52.52
C GLY A 23 -15.75 0.79 -51.12
N LEU A 24 -15.88 -0.43 -50.62
CA LEU A 24 -15.19 -0.93 -49.44
C LEU A 24 -13.67 -1.02 -49.79
N MET A 25 -12.92 0.02 -49.45
CA MET A 25 -11.48 -0.12 -49.25
C MET A 25 -11.28 -0.93 -47.96
N ALA A 26 -11.11 -2.22 -48.10
CA ALA A 26 -10.60 -3.08 -47.02
C ALA A 26 -9.18 -2.62 -46.69
N LEU A 27 -9.03 -1.80 -45.65
CA LEU A 27 -7.76 -1.56 -44.98
C LEU A 27 -7.33 -2.91 -44.38
N ALA A 28 -6.50 -3.64 -45.15
CA ALA A 28 -5.81 -4.80 -44.61
C ALA A 28 -4.88 -4.30 -43.48
N SER A 29 -5.38 -4.39 -42.24
CA SER A 29 -4.56 -4.25 -41.06
C SER A 29 -3.57 -5.41 -41.05
N THR A 30 -2.37 -5.17 -41.55
CA THR A 30 -1.24 -6.11 -41.37
C THR A 30 -1.05 -6.23 -39.88
N PRO A 31 -1.18 -7.45 -39.28
CA PRO A 31 -0.83 -7.67 -37.87
C PRO A 31 0.65 -7.28 -37.75
N ALA A 32 0.93 -6.27 -36.91
CA ALA A 32 2.30 -5.99 -36.51
C ALA A 32 2.83 -7.26 -35.85
N HIS A 33 3.63 -8.01 -36.56
CA HIS A 33 4.38 -9.15 -36.04
C HIS A 33 5.29 -8.53 -34.97
N ALA A 34 4.93 -8.69 -33.71
CA ALA A 34 5.85 -8.53 -32.59
C ALA A 34 7.02 -9.47 -32.93
N GLY A 35 8.18 -8.90 -33.30
CA GLY A 35 9.31 -9.66 -33.75
C GLY A 35 9.64 -10.74 -32.74
N GLU A 36 9.45 -11.99 -33.14
CA GLU A 36 9.75 -13.16 -32.31
C GLU A 36 11.24 -13.10 -32.00
N LEU A 37 11.56 -12.93 -30.71
CA LEU A 37 12.95 -12.89 -30.25
C LEU A 37 13.56 -14.27 -30.49
N ARG A 38 14.20 -14.47 -31.66
CA ARG A 38 14.83 -15.73 -32.03
C ARG A 38 16.19 -15.86 -31.34
N CYS A 39 16.36 -16.98 -30.64
CA CYS A 39 17.62 -17.42 -30.09
C CYS A 39 18.13 -18.59 -30.96
N ASP A 40 19.23 -18.40 -31.68
CA ASP A 40 19.84 -19.43 -32.52
C ASP A 40 20.73 -20.38 -31.69
N GLY A 41 20.70 -20.28 -30.36
CA GLY A 41 21.42 -21.10 -29.42
C GLY A 41 20.52 -21.64 -28.32
N THR A 42 21.05 -21.75 -27.12
CA THR A 42 20.31 -22.21 -25.93
C THR A 42 19.60 -21.04 -25.24
N LEU A 43 18.29 -21.11 -25.10
CA LEU A 43 17.52 -20.13 -24.33
C LEU A 43 17.63 -20.41 -22.82
N LEU A 44 18.16 -19.46 -22.07
CA LEU A 44 18.23 -19.51 -20.60
C LEU A 44 17.26 -18.50 -20.01
N GLN A 45 16.33 -18.97 -19.19
CA GLN A 45 15.40 -18.12 -18.45
C GLN A 45 15.81 -18.06 -16.97
N LEU A 46 16.01 -16.86 -16.45
CA LEU A 46 16.40 -16.62 -15.07
C LEU A 46 15.38 -15.74 -14.37
N SER A 47 15.07 -16.07 -13.11
CA SER A 47 14.34 -15.17 -12.23
C SER A 47 15.27 -14.71 -11.11
N VAL A 48 15.51 -13.41 -11.07
CA VAL A 48 16.41 -12.78 -10.08
C VAL A 48 15.62 -11.86 -9.18
N GLN A 49 15.74 -12.07 -7.86
CA GLN A 49 15.11 -11.23 -6.88
C GLN A 49 16.15 -10.54 -6.01
N GLU A 50 16.04 -9.21 -5.92
CA GLU A 50 16.84 -8.39 -5.02
C GLU A 50 15.95 -7.70 -3.98
N ARG A 51 16.49 -7.50 -2.79
CA ARG A 51 15.81 -6.85 -1.67
C ARG A 51 16.71 -5.81 -1.04
N GLY A 52 16.10 -4.75 -0.52
CA GLY A 52 16.80 -3.70 0.20
C GLY A 52 15.95 -3.08 1.29
N GLU A 53 16.60 -2.43 2.24
CA GLU A 53 15.97 -1.69 3.33
C GLU A 53 16.27 -0.20 3.17
N MET A 54 15.30 0.63 3.56
CA MET A 54 15.41 2.08 3.55
C MET A 54 15.58 2.61 4.98
N ARG A 55 16.22 3.75 5.10
CA ARG A 55 16.23 4.49 6.36
C ARG A 55 14.84 5.06 6.63
N SER A 56 14.48 5.14 7.90
CA SER A 56 13.23 5.71 8.35
C SER A 56 13.51 6.84 9.33
N GLU A 57 13.11 8.05 8.96
CA GLU A 57 13.18 9.24 9.79
C GLU A 57 11.78 9.70 10.25
N ARG A 58 10.74 9.10 9.67
CA ARG A 58 9.35 9.39 9.98
C ARG A 58 8.56 8.10 10.22
N PHE A 59 7.57 8.22 11.08
CA PHE A 59 6.71 7.10 11.46
C PHE A 59 5.26 7.54 11.39
N ARG A 60 4.41 6.74 10.73
CA ARG A 60 2.97 6.92 10.76
C ARG A 60 2.41 6.19 11.94
N PHE A 61 1.62 6.89 12.75
CA PHE A 61 0.94 6.32 13.90
C PHE A 61 -0.58 6.29 13.69
N SER A 62 -1.23 5.39 14.41
CA SER A 62 -2.67 5.31 14.55
C SER A 62 -3.02 5.07 16.00
N LEU A 63 -3.76 6.00 16.59
CA LEU A 63 -4.32 5.91 17.94
C LEU A 63 -5.81 5.61 17.82
N GLN A 64 -6.33 4.76 18.66
CA GLN A 64 -7.76 4.61 18.88
C GLN A 64 -8.13 5.37 20.14
N VAL A 65 -9.18 6.17 20.07
CA VAL A 65 -9.74 6.91 21.21
C VAL A 65 -11.14 6.40 21.44
N GLU A 66 -11.42 5.97 22.67
CA GLU A 66 -12.69 5.38 23.07
C GLU A 66 -13.22 6.05 24.33
N ALA A 67 -14.55 6.10 24.44
CA ALA A 67 -15.25 6.49 25.66
C ALA A 67 -16.50 5.61 25.84
N GLU A 68 -16.85 5.32 27.09
CA GLU A 68 -18.05 4.54 27.45
C GLU A 68 -18.88 5.30 28.46
N ALA A 69 -20.22 5.32 28.25
CA ALA A 69 -21.18 5.91 29.16
C ALA A 69 -22.52 5.19 29.09
N GLY A 70 -23.44 5.54 29.97
CA GLY A 70 -24.79 4.97 30.00
C GLY A 70 -25.68 5.40 28.83
N THR A 71 -25.38 6.54 28.20
CA THR A 71 -26.13 7.09 27.06
C THR A 71 -25.22 7.41 25.88
N PRO A 72 -25.73 7.40 24.62
CA PRO A 72 -24.94 7.75 23.45
C PRO A 72 -24.36 9.17 23.50
N SER A 73 -25.14 10.14 23.99
CA SER A 73 -24.69 11.54 24.12
C SER A 73 -23.54 11.66 25.11
N ALA A 74 -23.67 11.08 26.32
CA ALA A 74 -22.62 11.13 27.32
C ALA A 74 -21.34 10.43 26.86
N ALA A 75 -21.44 9.30 26.14
CA ALA A 75 -20.28 8.66 25.54
C ALA A 75 -19.59 9.54 24.50
N MET A 76 -20.36 10.27 23.69
CA MET A 76 -19.85 11.19 22.69
C MET A 76 -19.19 12.41 23.33
N ASP A 77 -19.77 12.98 24.37
CA ASP A 77 -19.21 14.12 25.11
C ASP A 77 -17.86 13.76 25.74
N GLN A 78 -17.78 12.60 26.41
CA GLN A 78 -16.52 12.11 26.96
C GLN A 78 -15.47 11.82 25.86
N LEU A 79 -15.90 11.30 24.70
CA LEU A 79 -15.00 11.10 23.57
C LEU A 79 -14.43 12.44 23.08
N ASN A 80 -15.26 13.48 22.97
CA ASN A 80 -14.83 14.82 22.55
C ASN A 80 -13.81 15.44 23.52
N GLU A 81 -13.99 15.28 24.82
CA GLU A 81 -13.02 15.72 25.84
C GLU A 81 -11.68 15.00 25.69
N ARG A 82 -11.72 13.67 25.52
CA ARG A 82 -10.51 12.86 25.28
C ARG A 82 -9.81 13.27 23.98
N LEU A 83 -10.57 13.51 22.91
CA LEU A 83 -10.02 13.99 21.64
C LEU A 83 -9.37 15.37 21.77
N ALA A 84 -9.95 16.29 22.54
CA ALA A 84 -9.35 17.59 22.80
C ALA A 84 -8.00 17.43 23.50
N THR A 85 -7.91 16.55 24.48
CA THR A 85 -6.67 16.22 25.18
C THR A 85 -5.64 15.57 24.27
N VAL A 86 -6.05 14.59 23.44
CA VAL A 86 -5.17 13.95 22.46
C VAL A 86 -4.64 14.97 21.47
N ARG A 87 -5.51 15.82 20.89
CA ARG A 87 -5.10 16.89 19.97
C ARG A 87 -4.04 17.80 20.60
N SER A 88 -4.25 18.29 21.82
CA SER A 88 -3.32 19.20 22.48
C SER A 88 -1.96 18.57 22.76
N ARG A 89 -1.94 17.27 23.15
CA ARG A 89 -0.70 16.58 23.50
C ARG A 89 0.07 16.04 22.29
N VAL A 90 -0.64 15.56 21.28
CA VAL A 90 -0.02 14.90 20.12
C VAL A 90 0.35 15.88 19.02
N ARG A 91 -0.38 17.01 18.89
CA ARG A 91 -0.12 18.00 17.83
C ARG A 91 1.30 18.57 17.86
N SER A 92 1.86 18.80 19.03
CA SER A 92 3.23 19.32 19.18
C SER A 92 4.31 18.32 18.78
N LEU A 93 3.99 17.03 18.74
CA LEU A 93 4.91 15.96 18.36
C LEU A 93 4.77 15.54 16.90
N SER A 94 3.61 15.82 16.29
CA SER A 94 3.29 15.37 14.93
C SER A 94 3.93 16.26 13.86
N LEU A 95 4.26 15.62 12.73
CA LEU A 95 4.67 16.27 11.50
C LEU A 95 3.42 16.51 10.64
N GLY A 96 2.94 17.73 10.59
CA GLY A 96 1.74 18.09 9.85
C GLY A 96 0.43 17.89 10.61
N GLU A 97 -0.67 17.77 9.86
CA GLU A 97 -2.00 17.73 10.43
C GLU A 97 -2.41 16.32 10.88
N LEU A 98 -3.19 16.26 11.95
CA LEU A 98 -3.80 15.03 12.42
C LEU A 98 -5.06 14.73 11.61
N GLN A 99 -5.23 13.48 11.21
CA GLN A 99 -6.42 12.99 10.54
C GLN A 99 -7.32 12.32 11.58
N ILE A 100 -8.55 12.84 11.70
CA ILE A 100 -9.53 12.36 12.68
C ILE A 100 -10.86 12.17 11.94
N PRO A 101 -11.23 10.92 11.59
CA PRO A 101 -12.52 10.64 10.97
C PRO A 101 -13.68 10.88 11.94
N ALA A 102 -14.90 10.96 11.41
CA ALA A 102 -16.10 11.11 12.21
C ALA A 102 -16.23 9.96 13.22
N PRO A 103 -16.59 10.27 14.49
CA PRO A 103 -16.79 9.25 15.51
C PRO A 103 -17.94 8.29 15.17
N ARG A 104 -17.85 7.09 15.73
CA ARG A 104 -18.93 6.09 15.70
C ARG A 104 -19.35 5.73 17.10
N SER A 105 -20.66 5.52 17.32
CA SER A 105 -21.17 5.02 18.59
C SER A 105 -21.95 3.73 18.38
N TYR A 106 -21.85 2.82 19.33
CA TYR A 106 -22.56 1.54 19.35
C TYR A 106 -22.76 1.04 20.79
N SER A 107 -23.77 0.19 20.96
CA SER A 107 -24.06 -0.41 22.26
C SER A 107 -23.13 -1.60 22.51
N THR A 108 -22.59 -1.68 23.74
CA THR A 108 -21.78 -2.82 24.19
C THR A 108 -22.41 -3.41 25.45
N GLY A 109 -22.34 -4.73 25.62
CA GLY A 109 -22.91 -5.42 26.76
C GLY A 109 -24.40 -5.74 26.58
N GLY A 110 -25.06 -6.15 27.63
CA GLY A 110 -26.49 -6.52 27.61
C GLY A 110 -26.76 -8.02 27.71
N SER A 111 -25.78 -8.82 28.15
CA SER A 111 -26.06 -10.18 28.66
C SER A 111 -26.53 -10.13 30.10
N ALA A 112 -27.28 -11.16 30.54
CA ALA A 112 -27.94 -11.25 31.80
C ALA A 112 -27.09 -10.69 32.98
N GLY A 113 -27.59 -9.58 33.58
CA GLY A 113 -26.97 -8.95 34.75
C GLY A 113 -25.93 -7.86 34.50
N LYS A 114 -25.57 -7.55 33.24
CA LYS A 114 -24.67 -6.42 32.95
C LYS A 114 -25.42 -5.26 32.30
N PRO A 115 -25.21 -4.01 32.78
CA PRO A 115 -25.84 -2.85 32.17
C PRO A 115 -25.37 -2.69 30.71
N ARG A 116 -26.29 -2.23 29.88
CA ARG A 116 -25.97 -1.87 28.49
C ARG A 116 -25.21 -0.55 28.49
N LEU A 117 -23.99 -0.55 28.03
CA LEU A 117 -23.18 0.65 27.88
C LEU A 117 -23.14 1.10 26.41
N GLN A 118 -22.98 2.39 26.24
CA GLN A 118 -22.74 3.00 24.92
C GLN A 118 -21.25 3.31 24.79
N ARG A 119 -20.65 2.84 23.70
CA ARG A 119 -19.25 3.11 23.39
C ARG A 119 -19.17 4.03 22.20
N ALA A 120 -18.47 5.15 22.34
CA ALA A 120 -18.09 6.04 21.25
C ALA A 120 -16.60 5.84 20.94
N THR A 121 -16.24 5.78 19.66
CA THR A 121 -14.86 5.54 19.22
C THR A 121 -14.52 6.30 17.97
N THR A 122 -13.26 6.72 17.84
CA THR A 122 -12.67 7.22 16.61
C THR A 122 -11.17 6.94 16.58
N SER A 123 -10.54 7.14 15.44
CA SER A 123 -9.08 7.04 15.31
C SER A 123 -8.45 8.42 15.15
N VAL A 124 -7.21 8.54 15.60
CA VAL A 124 -6.36 9.70 15.34
C VAL A 124 -5.10 9.19 14.66
N SER A 125 -4.84 9.63 13.45
CA SER A 125 -3.64 9.25 12.72
C SER A 125 -2.83 10.48 12.29
N GLY A 126 -1.53 10.27 12.14
CA GLY A 126 -0.59 11.32 11.75
C GLY A 126 0.80 10.75 11.56
N GLU A 127 1.75 11.65 11.39
CA GLU A 127 3.16 11.29 11.27
C GLU A 127 3.97 11.93 12.39
N VAL A 128 5.00 11.23 12.85
CA VAL A 128 5.92 11.70 13.88
C VAL A 128 7.36 11.51 13.39
N GLY A 129 8.22 12.46 13.71
CA GLY A 129 9.64 12.37 13.44
C GLY A 129 10.36 11.46 14.44
N ARG A 130 11.53 10.95 14.05
CA ARG A 130 12.39 10.09 14.87
C ARG A 130 12.64 10.64 16.30
N PRO A 131 12.89 11.96 16.50
CA PRO A 131 13.12 12.49 17.84
C PRO A 131 11.91 12.38 18.78
N ASN A 132 10.70 12.40 18.23
CA ASN A 132 9.46 12.37 19.00
C ASN A 132 8.80 10.98 19.06
N TYR A 133 9.47 9.95 18.52
CA TYR A 133 8.94 8.59 18.43
C TYR A 133 8.55 8.02 19.79
N ASP A 134 9.51 8.00 20.75
CA ASP A 134 9.26 7.50 22.09
C ASP A 134 8.24 8.36 22.86
N ALA A 135 8.37 9.69 22.76
CA ALA A 135 7.45 10.62 23.41
C ALA A 135 5.98 10.39 23.02
N LEU A 136 5.71 10.10 21.74
CA LEU A 136 4.36 9.78 21.26
C LEU A 136 3.84 8.49 21.91
N ILE A 137 4.65 7.43 21.96
CA ILE A 137 4.26 6.14 22.56
C ILE A 137 3.97 6.32 24.05
N GLN A 138 4.82 7.06 24.78
CA GLN A 138 4.66 7.34 26.19
C GLN A 138 3.37 8.15 26.47
N ILE A 139 3.07 9.16 25.66
CA ILE A 139 1.84 9.95 25.78
C ILE A 139 0.62 9.06 25.50
N ALA A 140 0.61 8.28 24.44
CA ALA A 140 -0.48 7.39 24.09
C ALA A 140 -0.79 6.40 25.22
N GLY A 141 0.24 5.83 25.85
CA GLY A 141 0.09 4.87 26.95
C GLY A 141 -0.41 5.48 28.26
N ARG A 142 -0.35 6.82 28.44
CA ARG A 142 -0.77 7.51 29.66
C ARG A 142 -2.15 8.15 29.58
N LEU A 143 -2.70 8.30 28.38
CA LEU A 143 -3.99 8.94 28.19
C LEU A 143 -5.12 7.92 28.36
N PRO A 144 -6.14 8.26 29.19
CA PRO A 144 -7.25 7.34 29.44
C PRO A 144 -8.11 7.14 28.18
N GLY A 145 -8.41 5.88 27.87
CA GLY A 145 -9.20 5.52 26.68
C GLY A 145 -8.49 5.76 25.35
N VAL A 146 -7.16 5.85 25.38
CA VAL A 146 -6.33 5.95 24.20
C VAL A 146 -5.48 4.69 24.06
N GLU A 147 -5.47 4.09 22.88
CA GLU A 147 -4.69 2.91 22.55
C GLU A 147 -3.88 3.17 21.29
N LEU A 148 -2.59 2.87 21.33
CA LEU A 148 -1.74 2.88 20.13
C LEU A 148 -2.01 1.61 19.32
N ARG A 149 -2.71 1.74 18.20
CA ARG A 149 -3.07 0.62 17.30
C ARG A 149 -1.93 0.19 16.40
N GLY A 150 -1.05 1.10 16.09
CA GLY A 150 0.09 0.79 15.27
C GLY A 150 0.99 1.97 15.01
N MET A 151 2.24 1.63 14.70
CA MET A 151 3.26 2.56 14.27
C MET A 151 4.05 1.93 13.15
N SER A 152 4.14 2.59 12.02
CA SER A 152 4.83 2.09 10.84
C SER A 152 5.88 3.06 10.37
N SER A 153 7.07 2.54 10.08
CA SER A 153 8.15 3.33 9.49
C SER A 153 7.80 3.78 8.09
N LEU A 154 8.12 5.03 7.78
CA LEU A 154 7.98 5.60 6.44
C LEU A 154 9.37 5.77 5.83
N ALA A 155 9.48 5.45 4.55
CA ALA A 155 10.68 5.75 3.78
C ALA A 155 10.89 7.26 3.67
N GLU A 156 12.13 7.69 3.64
CA GLU A 156 12.48 9.07 3.32
C GLU A 156 12.07 9.40 1.87
N ALA A 157 11.59 10.62 1.65
CA ALA A 157 11.15 11.05 0.33
C ALA A 157 12.28 10.88 -0.71
N GLY A 158 11.97 10.23 -1.82
CA GLY A 158 12.92 9.95 -2.90
C GLY A 158 13.89 8.77 -2.64
N SER A 159 13.93 8.20 -1.44
CA SER A 159 14.76 7.01 -1.15
C SER A 159 14.24 5.75 -1.85
N GLU A 160 12.93 5.66 -2.07
CA GLU A 160 12.30 4.53 -2.78
C GLU A 160 12.84 4.39 -4.20
N LYS A 161 12.90 5.50 -4.96
CA LYS A 161 13.42 5.49 -6.31
C LYS A 161 14.92 5.15 -6.37
N LYS A 162 15.71 5.74 -5.46
CA LYS A 162 17.15 5.46 -5.39
C LYS A 162 17.41 3.98 -5.10
N LEU A 163 16.67 3.41 -4.14
CA LEU A 163 16.79 2.00 -3.83
C LEU A 163 16.32 1.12 -5.00
N GLU A 164 15.23 1.48 -5.67
CA GLU A 164 14.75 0.74 -6.84
C GLU A 164 15.81 0.68 -7.94
N ASP A 165 16.44 1.81 -8.27
CA ASP A 165 17.50 1.89 -9.27
C ASP A 165 18.75 1.07 -8.87
N GLU A 166 19.05 1.02 -7.58
CA GLU A 166 20.14 0.20 -7.05
C GLU A 166 19.83 -1.30 -7.12
N LEU A 167 18.60 -1.69 -6.72
CA LEU A 167 18.13 -3.07 -6.79
C LEU A 167 18.09 -3.56 -8.24
N LEU A 168 17.62 -2.72 -9.16
CA LEU A 168 17.61 -3.02 -10.60
C LEU A 168 19.01 -3.31 -11.13
N ARG A 169 19.97 -2.45 -10.81
CA ARG A 169 21.36 -2.66 -11.22
C ARG A 169 21.95 -3.96 -10.65
N ARG A 170 21.71 -4.24 -9.37
CA ARG A 170 22.17 -5.47 -8.71
C ARG A 170 21.55 -6.71 -9.35
N ALA A 171 20.24 -6.70 -9.59
CA ALA A 171 19.54 -7.81 -10.23
C ALA A 171 20.04 -8.10 -11.65
N LEU A 172 20.26 -7.06 -12.47
CA LEU A 172 20.82 -7.22 -13.81
C LEU A 172 22.24 -7.77 -13.77
N GLN A 173 23.09 -7.28 -12.88
CA GLN A 173 24.45 -7.80 -12.70
C GLN A 173 24.46 -9.26 -12.25
N GLN A 174 23.57 -9.62 -11.33
CA GLN A 174 23.44 -11.00 -10.85
C GLN A 174 22.95 -11.92 -12.00
N GLY A 175 21.92 -11.52 -12.75
CA GLY A 175 21.45 -12.27 -13.91
C GLY A 175 22.56 -12.49 -14.95
N LYS A 176 23.33 -11.44 -15.25
CA LYS A 176 24.48 -11.53 -16.18
C LYS A 176 25.54 -12.52 -15.68
N ARG A 177 25.89 -12.47 -14.37
CA ARG A 177 26.86 -13.43 -13.78
C ARG A 177 26.34 -14.86 -13.89
N GLN A 178 25.08 -15.11 -13.53
CA GLN A 178 24.49 -16.46 -13.60
C GLN A 178 24.46 -16.98 -15.04
N ALA A 179 24.05 -16.13 -16.00
CA ALA A 179 24.04 -16.50 -17.42
C ALA A 179 25.46 -16.81 -17.92
N GLY A 180 26.48 -16.04 -17.53
CA GLY A 180 27.88 -16.30 -17.88
C GLY A 180 28.40 -17.60 -17.29
N THR A 181 28.11 -17.89 -16.02
CA THR A 181 28.47 -19.16 -15.39
C THR A 181 27.82 -20.36 -16.09
N THR A 182 26.53 -20.26 -16.43
CA THR A 182 25.80 -21.31 -17.15
C THR A 182 26.36 -21.50 -18.55
N SER A 183 26.66 -20.42 -19.27
CA SER A 183 27.26 -20.46 -20.61
C SER A 183 28.61 -21.20 -20.58
N ALA A 184 29.48 -20.83 -19.61
CA ALA A 184 30.80 -21.48 -19.44
C ALA A 184 30.66 -22.97 -19.12
N ALA A 185 29.73 -23.36 -18.26
CA ALA A 185 29.47 -24.76 -17.91
C ALA A 185 28.98 -25.59 -19.12
N LEU A 186 28.32 -24.97 -20.09
CA LEU A 186 27.87 -25.59 -21.33
C LEU A 186 28.94 -25.54 -22.45
N GLY A 187 30.10 -24.94 -22.19
CA GLY A 187 31.14 -24.75 -23.20
C GLY A 187 30.83 -23.66 -24.23
N LEU A 188 29.80 -22.84 -23.97
CA LEU A 188 29.39 -21.73 -24.83
C LEU A 188 30.15 -20.45 -24.47
N LYS A 189 30.40 -19.57 -25.44
CA LYS A 189 31.29 -18.44 -25.24
C LYS A 189 30.57 -17.09 -25.19
N GLN A 190 29.33 -17.04 -25.64
CA GLN A 190 28.62 -15.78 -25.80
C GLN A 190 27.30 -15.82 -25.06
N VAL A 191 26.94 -14.67 -24.48
CA VAL A 191 25.71 -14.45 -23.72
C VAL A 191 25.05 -13.17 -24.19
N ARG A 192 23.85 -13.26 -24.71
CA ARG A 192 23.08 -12.10 -25.16
C ARG A 192 21.76 -12.01 -24.40
N LEU A 193 21.52 -10.88 -23.72
CA LEU A 193 20.24 -10.60 -23.09
C LEU A 193 19.18 -10.35 -24.17
N MET A 194 18.09 -11.09 -24.14
CA MET A 194 17.01 -11.04 -25.11
C MET A 194 15.80 -10.27 -24.58
N ARG A 195 15.42 -10.51 -23.33
CA ARG A 195 14.25 -9.89 -22.73
C ARG A 195 14.46 -9.61 -21.25
N ILE A 196 13.87 -8.52 -20.79
CA ILE A 196 13.74 -8.14 -19.38
C ILE A 196 12.26 -7.96 -19.09
N ASP A 197 11.72 -8.73 -18.16
CA ASP A 197 10.39 -8.53 -17.60
C ASP A 197 10.53 -8.17 -16.11
N LYS A 198 10.22 -6.91 -15.79
CA LYS A 198 10.28 -6.40 -14.43
C LYS A 198 8.91 -6.59 -13.77
N ARG A 199 8.86 -7.38 -12.74
CA ARG A 199 7.66 -7.60 -11.92
C ARG A 199 7.80 -6.96 -10.56
N GLY A 200 6.82 -6.13 -10.20
CA GLY A 200 6.51 -5.60 -8.88
C GLY A 200 7.64 -4.88 -8.17
N GLY A 201 7.32 -3.78 -7.56
CA GLY A 201 7.97 -3.27 -6.37
C GLY A 201 6.92 -3.29 -5.27
N THR A 202 6.81 -4.35 -4.51
CA THR A 202 5.92 -4.40 -3.34
C THR A 202 6.67 -3.88 -2.15
N THR A 203 6.29 -2.68 -1.70
CA THR A 203 6.75 -2.16 -0.42
C THR A 203 5.96 -2.88 0.67
N HIS A 204 6.58 -3.84 1.34
CA HIS A 204 5.99 -4.45 2.52
C HIS A 204 6.16 -3.49 3.69
N LYS A 205 5.04 -2.93 4.16
CA LYS A 205 4.99 -2.13 5.38
C LYS A 205 4.76 -3.10 6.55
N PRO A 206 5.75 -3.37 7.39
CA PRO A 206 5.50 -4.17 8.58
C PRO A 206 4.59 -3.39 9.53
N LEU A 207 3.48 -4.00 9.91
CA LEU A 207 2.59 -3.51 10.95
C LEU A 207 3.13 -4.04 12.28
N VAL A 208 3.52 -3.15 13.18
CA VAL A 208 3.95 -3.53 14.53
C VAL A 208 2.86 -3.09 15.50
N THR A 209 2.32 -4.07 16.22
CA THR A 209 1.38 -3.83 17.31
C THR A 209 2.16 -3.76 18.62
N TYR A 210 2.12 -2.61 19.29
CA TYR A 210 2.79 -2.43 20.58
C TYR A 210 1.80 -2.55 21.74
N ARG A 211 2.15 -3.38 22.72
CA ARG A 211 1.58 -3.24 24.07
C ARG A 211 2.53 -2.37 24.88
N ALA A 212 2.04 -1.24 25.34
CA ALA A 212 2.82 -0.29 26.11
C ALA A 212 3.30 -0.91 27.43
N ALA A 213 4.60 -1.16 27.51
CA ALA A 213 5.30 -1.39 28.77
C ALA A 213 6.21 -0.18 29.01
N ALA A 214 6.53 0.11 30.27
CA ALA A 214 7.27 1.30 30.71
C ALA A 214 8.74 1.39 30.25
N GLN A 215 9.10 0.80 29.13
CA GLN A 215 10.43 0.87 28.54
C GLN A 215 10.53 2.01 27.53
N LYS A 216 11.71 2.60 27.43
CA LYS A 216 12.04 3.56 26.38
C LYS A 216 12.08 2.83 25.04
N PHE A 217 11.33 3.33 24.06
CA PHE A 217 11.27 2.75 22.73
C PHE A 217 12.30 3.41 21.82
N ASP A 218 13.20 2.59 21.26
CA ASP A 218 14.19 3.06 20.30
C ASP A 218 13.60 3.00 18.87
N PRO A 219 13.50 4.14 18.16
CA PRO A 219 13.09 4.15 16.75
C PRO A 219 14.05 3.36 15.84
N GLY A 220 15.25 3.02 16.29
CA GLY A 220 16.18 2.14 15.57
C GLY A 220 15.74 0.67 15.53
N GLU A 221 14.94 0.24 16.51
CA GLU A 221 14.36 -1.10 16.58
C GLU A 221 13.09 -1.25 15.74
N ALA A 222 12.51 -0.13 15.29
CA ALA A 222 11.33 -0.17 14.44
C ALA A 222 11.66 -0.86 13.11
N PRO A 223 10.78 -1.75 12.61
CA PRO A 223 10.98 -2.43 11.33
C PRO A 223 11.21 -1.42 10.20
N LYS A 224 12.31 -1.58 9.48
CA LYS A 224 12.64 -0.69 8.37
C LYS A 224 11.73 -0.94 7.17
N PRO A 225 11.37 0.09 6.40
CA PRO A 225 10.68 -0.10 5.14
C PRO A 225 11.55 -0.93 4.19
N ARG A 226 10.93 -1.89 3.50
CA ARG A 226 11.62 -2.81 2.59
C ARG A 226 11.04 -2.69 1.18
N GLN A 227 11.91 -2.82 0.22
CA GLN A 227 11.55 -2.91 -1.18
C GLN A 227 12.19 -4.14 -1.82
N SER A 228 11.49 -4.76 -2.75
CA SER A 228 12.02 -5.86 -3.55
C SER A 228 11.70 -5.65 -5.02
N ILE A 229 12.61 -6.11 -5.87
CA ILE A 229 12.43 -6.18 -7.31
C ILE A 229 12.65 -7.60 -7.78
N THR A 230 11.83 -8.08 -8.70
CA THR A 230 12.01 -9.36 -9.38
C THR A 230 12.14 -9.10 -10.86
N LEU A 231 13.21 -9.62 -11.45
CA LEU A 231 13.44 -9.58 -12.90
C LEU A 231 13.37 -10.99 -13.47
N ASN A 232 12.54 -11.19 -14.47
CA ASN A 232 12.65 -12.36 -15.34
C ASN A 232 13.47 -11.96 -16.57
N LEU A 233 14.56 -12.67 -16.79
CA LEU A 233 15.58 -12.35 -17.78
C LEU A 233 15.73 -13.55 -18.73
N ASP A 234 15.56 -13.31 -20.01
CA ASP A 234 15.79 -14.31 -21.03
C ASP A 234 17.14 -14.02 -21.71
N TYR A 235 18.04 -15.00 -21.68
CA TYR A 235 19.35 -14.94 -22.31
C TYR A 235 19.46 -15.98 -23.42
N CYS A 236 20.10 -15.62 -24.52
CA CYS A 236 20.54 -16.54 -25.54
C CYS A 236 22.03 -16.83 -25.35
N LEU A 237 22.35 -18.13 -25.21
CA LEU A 237 23.73 -18.62 -25.07
C LEU A 237 24.19 -19.29 -26.37
N PHE A 238 25.37 -18.98 -26.91
CA PHE A 238 25.90 -19.50 -28.18
C PHE A 238 27.42 -19.46 -28.24
#